data_8dab37191e13173d0d4540635257bfbe
#
_entry.id   8dab37191e13173d0d4540635257bfbe
#
_cell.length_a   1.000
_cell.length_b   1.000
_cell.length_c   1.000
_cell.angle_alpha   90.00
_cell.angle_beta   90.00
_cell.angle_gamma   90.00
#
_symmetry.space_group_name_H-M   'P 1'
#
loop_
_entity.id
_entity.type
_entity.pdbx_description
1 polymer ?
#
loop_
_entity_poly.entity_id
_entity_poly.type
_entity_poly.pdbx_seq_one_letter_code
_entity_poly.pdbx_strand_id
1 'polypeptide(L)'
;MLRRLGNTDLDVSPVAMGCWPIAGMTSVNVNDEDSRRTLRAALDAGINFFDTAYGYGRNGESERLIAQALSNDRDRIVLATKGGMHWDEQGQRVLCARPETLRRECERSLQRLNTTHVDLLYLHAPDPDVPVAESAGALKALLDEGKTRAVGASNLDTEQLDRFAAECPLAAVQPPYNMLQREIEQDILPWCRRHDVAAVVYWPLMKGLLAGKLRRDHRFAAGDSRAKYPMFQGEQWQRNQDFVDRLREIAAAHQRTVAQLVVAWTIRREGITAALCGAKRAHQIEETAAAMQWQLDEETRAKVDQALREREAQEAS
;
A
#
# COMPACT_ATOMS: atom_id res chain seq x y z
N MET A 1 -7.24 -13.48 11.06
CA MET A 1 -8.66 -13.38 10.62
C MET A 1 -8.66 -12.59 9.32
N LEU A 2 -9.20 -13.14 8.24
CA LEU A 2 -9.35 -12.44 6.96
C LEU A 2 -10.50 -11.44 7.02
N ARG A 3 -10.51 -10.48 6.10
CA ARG A 3 -11.53 -9.44 5.95
C ARG A 3 -12.05 -9.43 4.53
N ARG A 4 -13.34 -9.23 4.36
CA ARG A 4 -13.95 -9.07 3.05
C ARG A 4 -13.42 -7.81 2.35
N LEU A 5 -13.07 -7.94 1.08
CA LEU A 5 -12.63 -6.82 0.24
C LEU A 5 -13.87 -6.12 -0.36
N GLY A 6 -14.44 -5.16 0.38
CA GLY A 6 -15.63 -4.43 -0.04
C GLY A 6 -16.78 -5.38 -0.41
N ASN A 7 -17.47 -5.04 -1.48
CA ASN A 7 -18.64 -5.76 -2.02
C ASN A 7 -18.30 -7.02 -2.84
N THR A 8 -17.09 -7.60 -2.68
CA THR A 8 -16.64 -8.79 -3.42
C THR A 8 -16.73 -10.07 -2.59
N ASP A 9 -16.44 -11.21 -3.21
CA ASP A 9 -16.23 -12.51 -2.55
C ASP A 9 -14.78 -12.76 -2.10
N LEU A 10 -13.89 -11.76 -2.25
CA LEU A 10 -12.48 -11.85 -1.92
C LEU A 10 -12.25 -11.59 -0.44
N ASP A 11 -11.55 -12.51 0.23
CA ASP A 11 -11.14 -12.36 1.62
C ASP A 11 -9.63 -12.10 1.71
N VAL A 12 -9.23 -10.98 2.33
CA VAL A 12 -7.85 -10.51 2.40
C VAL A 12 -7.32 -10.43 3.84
N SER A 13 -6.02 -10.65 4.02
CA SER A 13 -5.35 -10.39 5.28
C SER A 13 -5.29 -8.89 5.57
N PRO A 14 -5.45 -8.45 6.85
CA PRO A 14 -5.39 -7.03 7.22
C PRO A 14 -4.04 -6.37 6.95
N VAL A 15 -2.95 -7.15 6.95
CA VAL A 15 -1.64 -6.75 6.44
C VAL A 15 -1.48 -7.34 5.05
N ALA A 16 -1.16 -6.51 4.08
CA ALA A 16 -0.88 -6.92 2.71
C ALA A 16 0.59 -6.65 2.35
N MET A 17 1.16 -7.45 1.46
CA MET A 17 2.52 -7.25 0.95
C MET A 17 2.52 -6.18 -0.15
N GLY A 18 3.04 -5.00 0.17
CA GLY A 18 3.27 -3.94 -0.82
C GLY A 18 4.60 -4.19 -1.57
N CYS A 19 4.53 -4.48 -2.86
CA CYS A 19 5.66 -4.96 -3.66
C CYS A 19 6.50 -3.85 -4.32
N TRP A 20 6.25 -2.56 -4.02
CA TRP A 20 7.12 -1.48 -4.50
C TRP A 20 8.60 -1.63 -4.10
N PRO A 21 8.96 -1.99 -2.83
CA PRO A 21 10.36 -2.06 -2.43
C PRO A 21 11.16 -3.13 -3.16
N ILE A 22 10.56 -4.25 -3.55
CA ILE A 22 11.24 -5.35 -4.26
C ILE A 22 11.54 -5.03 -5.73
N ALA A 23 10.89 -4.00 -6.30
CA ALA A 23 11.16 -3.53 -7.66
C ALA A 23 12.52 -2.81 -7.80
N GLY A 24 13.18 -2.46 -6.70
CA GLY A 24 14.49 -1.83 -6.71
C GLY A 24 14.53 -0.36 -7.14
N MET A 25 13.38 0.26 -7.43
CA MET A 25 13.32 1.60 -8.02
C MET A 25 13.76 2.73 -7.08
N THR A 26 13.41 2.64 -5.80
CA THR A 26 13.73 3.65 -4.79
C THR A 26 14.42 3.06 -3.56
N SER A 27 14.65 1.75 -3.59
CA SER A 27 15.25 0.99 -2.50
C SER A 27 16.67 0.58 -2.87
N VAL A 28 17.65 0.99 -2.08
CA VAL A 28 19.03 0.52 -2.21
C VAL A 28 19.19 -0.90 -1.66
N ASN A 29 20.17 -1.64 -2.17
CA ASN A 29 20.53 -3.00 -1.72
C ASN A 29 19.37 -4.02 -1.86
N VAL A 30 18.67 -3.99 -2.97
CA VAL A 30 17.64 -4.98 -3.33
C VAL A 30 18.23 -5.96 -4.34
N ASN A 31 17.94 -7.23 -4.17
CA ASN A 31 18.27 -8.29 -5.12
C ASN A 31 17.10 -9.28 -5.22
N ASP A 32 17.06 -10.03 -6.30
CA ASP A 32 15.93 -10.91 -6.63
C ASP A 32 15.80 -12.07 -5.64
N GLU A 33 16.91 -12.62 -5.14
CA GLU A 33 16.86 -13.73 -4.20
C GLU A 33 16.20 -13.35 -2.89
N ASP A 34 16.61 -12.23 -2.29
CA ASP A 34 15.99 -11.69 -1.08
C ASP A 34 14.53 -11.28 -1.33
N SER A 35 14.23 -10.76 -2.51
CA SER A 35 12.87 -10.38 -2.90
C SER A 35 11.96 -11.60 -2.96
N ARG A 36 12.38 -12.71 -3.58
CA ARG A 36 11.62 -13.96 -3.61
C ARG A 36 11.45 -14.56 -2.22
N ARG A 37 12.50 -14.54 -1.38
CA ARG A 37 12.41 -14.99 0.02
C ARG A 37 11.41 -14.14 0.80
N THR A 38 11.38 -12.82 0.58
CA THR A 38 10.45 -11.90 1.25
C THR A 38 9.00 -12.19 0.85
N LEU A 39 8.73 -12.46 -0.44
CA LEU A 39 7.41 -12.85 -0.92
C LEU A 39 6.93 -14.18 -0.30
N ARG A 40 7.82 -15.18 -0.23
CA ARG A 40 7.51 -16.46 0.43
C ARG A 40 7.25 -16.27 1.92
N ALA A 41 8.10 -15.54 2.63
CA ALA A 41 7.93 -15.24 4.05
C ALA A 41 6.62 -14.50 4.34
N ALA A 42 6.16 -13.63 3.43
CA ALA A 42 4.86 -12.96 3.56
C ALA A 42 3.71 -14.00 3.55
N LEU A 43 3.71 -14.92 2.58
CA LEU A 43 2.71 -15.98 2.48
C LEU A 43 2.75 -16.90 3.72
N ASP A 44 3.95 -17.32 4.15
CA ASP A 44 4.16 -18.19 5.29
C ASP A 44 3.73 -17.52 6.61
N ALA A 45 3.82 -16.19 6.71
CA ALA A 45 3.33 -15.39 7.83
C ALA A 45 1.80 -15.14 7.80
N GLY A 46 1.08 -15.74 6.86
CA GLY A 46 -0.38 -15.64 6.75
C GLY A 46 -0.89 -14.41 5.97
N ILE A 47 -0.03 -13.72 5.23
CA ILE A 47 -0.43 -12.68 4.30
C ILE A 47 -0.85 -13.37 3.00
N ASN A 48 -2.11 -13.17 2.61
CA ASN A 48 -2.63 -13.67 1.32
C ASN A 48 -2.83 -12.55 0.29
N PHE A 49 -2.65 -11.29 0.65
CA PHE A 49 -2.88 -10.15 -0.24
C PHE A 49 -1.55 -9.54 -0.70
N PHE A 50 -1.28 -9.60 -2.01
CA PHE A 50 -0.07 -9.12 -2.66
C PHE A 50 -0.43 -8.00 -3.63
N ASP A 51 0.13 -6.81 -3.41
CA ASP A 51 -0.13 -5.60 -4.19
C ASP A 51 1.11 -5.19 -4.98
N THR A 52 0.97 -5.17 -6.30
CA THR A 52 2.00 -4.70 -7.24
C THR A 52 1.44 -3.64 -8.20
N ALA A 53 2.14 -3.33 -9.27
CA ALA A 53 1.69 -2.48 -10.35
C ALA A 53 2.52 -2.69 -11.62
N TYR A 54 1.94 -2.40 -12.78
CA TYR A 54 2.63 -2.39 -14.07
C TYR A 54 3.93 -1.59 -14.04
N GLY A 55 3.90 -0.39 -13.40
CA GLY A 55 5.03 0.51 -13.27
C GLY A 55 5.99 0.21 -12.10
N TYR A 56 5.84 -0.91 -11.39
CA TYR A 56 6.79 -1.29 -10.34
C TYR A 56 7.99 -2.03 -10.94
N GLY A 57 9.03 -1.23 -11.25
CA GLY A 57 10.16 -1.60 -12.08
C GLY A 57 9.99 -1.10 -13.51
N ARG A 58 11.11 -0.90 -14.23
CA ARG A 58 11.06 -0.42 -15.62
C ARG A 58 10.55 -1.49 -16.59
N ASN A 59 10.82 -2.76 -16.27
CA ASN A 59 10.43 -3.90 -17.09
C ASN A 59 9.41 -4.82 -16.38
N GLY A 60 8.77 -4.35 -15.28
CA GLY A 60 7.83 -5.13 -14.48
C GLY A 60 8.53 -6.14 -13.57
N GLU A 61 9.66 -5.75 -12.99
CA GLU A 61 10.47 -6.58 -12.10
C GLU A 61 9.63 -7.13 -10.95
N SER A 62 8.79 -6.29 -10.32
CA SER A 62 7.93 -6.71 -9.22
C SER A 62 6.94 -7.81 -9.63
N GLU A 63 6.26 -7.65 -10.77
CA GLU A 63 5.31 -8.65 -11.30
C GLU A 63 6.01 -9.98 -11.63
N ARG A 64 7.19 -9.93 -12.24
CA ARG A 64 7.98 -11.13 -12.56
C ARG A 64 8.46 -11.88 -11.31
N LEU A 65 8.89 -11.13 -10.28
CA LEU A 65 9.31 -11.71 -8.99
C LEU A 65 8.15 -12.42 -8.28
N ILE A 66 6.94 -11.83 -8.33
CA ILE A 66 5.73 -12.47 -7.81
C ILE A 66 5.45 -13.78 -8.55
N ALA A 67 5.47 -13.75 -9.89
CA ALA A 67 5.28 -14.96 -10.71
C ALA A 67 6.30 -16.05 -10.37
N GLN A 68 7.58 -15.70 -10.24
CA GLN A 68 8.65 -16.64 -9.89
C GLN A 68 8.49 -17.23 -8.47
N ALA A 69 8.04 -16.41 -7.51
CA ALA A 69 7.96 -16.84 -6.13
C ALA A 69 6.66 -17.56 -5.79
N LEU A 70 5.51 -17.17 -6.39
CA LEU A 70 4.18 -17.53 -5.91
C LEU A 70 3.27 -18.19 -6.96
N SER A 71 3.76 -18.54 -8.16
CA SER A 71 2.92 -19.16 -9.20
C SER A 71 2.23 -20.44 -8.75
N ASN A 72 2.92 -21.26 -7.95
CA ASN A 72 2.36 -22.51 -7.41
C ASN A 72 1.34 -22.29 -6.27
N ASP A 73 1.21 -21.07 -5.80
CA ASP A 73 0.29 -20.69 -4.71
C ASP A 73 -0.77 -19.69 -5.19
N ARG A 74 -1.00 -19.59 -6.52
CA ARG A 74 -1.91 -18.60 -7.12
C ARG A 74 -3.31 -18.64 -6.50
N ASP A 75 -3.84 -19.81 -6.21
CA ASP A 75 -5.17 -20.01 -5.61
C ASP A 75 -5.24 -19.68 -4.12
N ARG A 76 -4.08 -19.49 -3.48
CA ARG A 76 -3.97 -19.13 -2.06
C ARG A 76 -3.82 -17.64 -1.83
N ILE A 77 -3.65 -16.85 -2.90
CA ILE A 77 -3.37 -15.41 -2.81
C ILE A 77 -4.43 -14.59 -3.50
N VAL A 78 -4.65 -13.39 -2.99
CA VAL A 78 -5.34 -12.29 -3.66
C VAL A 78 -4.27 -11.40 -4.29
N LEU A 79 -4.24 -11.35 -5.60
CA LEU A 79 -3.21 -10.65 -6.38
C LEU A 79 -3.79 -9.37 -6.98
N ALA A 80 -3.24 -8.23 -6.57
CA ALA A 80 -3.59 -6.93 -7.13
C ALA A 80 -2.45 -6.36 -7.98
N THR A 81 -2.81 -5.76 -9.12
CA THR A 81 -1.91 -4.91 -9.91
C THR A 81 -2.60 -3.61 -10.32
N LYS A 82 -1.87 -2.69 -10.95
CA LYS A 82 -2.37 -1.36 -11.30
C LYS A 82 -1.91 -0.98 -12.71
N GLY A 83 -2.79 -0.34 -13.48
CA GLY A 83 -2.49 0.27 -14.77
C GLY A 83 -2.64 1.80 -14.73
N GLY A 84 -2.18 2.48 -15.79
CA GLY A 84 -2.27 3.92 -15.95
C GLY A 84 -1.05 4.70 -15.46
N MET A 85 0.02 4.01 -15.08
CA MET A 85 1.32 4.60 -14.76
C MET A 85 2.46 3.71 -15.26
N HIS A 86 3.34 4.29 -16.06
CA HIS A 86 4.51 3.60 -16.59
C HIS A 86 5.76 4.49 -16.65
N TRP A 87 6.86 3.97 -17.16
CA TRP A 87 8.10 4.69 -17.40
C TRP A 87 8.31 4.85 -18.90
N ASP A 88 8.61 6.07 -19.34
CA ASP A 88 8.99 6.34 -20.73
C ASP A 88 10.43 5.86 -21.04
N GLU A 89 10.84 6.06 -22.29
CA GLU A 89 12.19 5.69 -22.76
C GLU A 89 13.29 6.47 -22.05
N GLN A 90 12.98 7.69 -21.55
CA GLN A 90 13.88 8.53 -20.77
C GLN A 90 13.93 8.13 -19.29
N GLY A 91 13.10 7.17 -18.87
CA GLY A 91 12.98 6.71 -17.49
C GLY A 91 12.24 7.69 -16.59
N GLN A 92 11.37 8.53 -17.16
CA GLN A 92 10.48 9.40 -16.42
C GLN A 92 9.13 8.69 -16.20
N ARG A 93 8.50 8.99 -15.07
CA ARG A 93 7.18 8.45 -14.75
C ARG A 93 6.11 9.21 -15.53
N VAL A 94 5.30 8.46 -16.29
CA VAL A 94 4.18 8.97 -17.07
C VAL A 94 2.87 8.46 -16.50
N LEU A 95 1.90 9.32 -16.33
CA LEU A 95 0.50 8.97 -16.10
C LEU A 95 -0.20 8.94 -17.47
N CYS A 96 -0.86 7.82 -17.78
CA CYS A 96 -1.63 7.65 -19.00
C CYS A 96 -2.76 6.64 -18.75
N ALA A 97 -3.93 7.17 -18.42
CA ALA A 97 -5.11 6.35 -18.08
C ALA A 97 -6.09 6.19 -19.26
N ARG A 98 -5.61 6.35 -20.50
CA ARG A 98 -6.40 6.12 -21.71
C ARG A 98 -6.83 4.65 -21.83
N PRO A 99 -8.02 4.36 -22.36
CA PRO A 99 -8.54 2.99 -22.48
C PRO A 99 -7.57 2.00 -23.12
N GLU A 100 -6.94 2.38 -24.23
CA GLU A 100 -5.97 1.53 -24.94
C GLU A 100 -4.70 1.26 -24.12
N THR A 101 -4.26 2.23 -23.30
CA THR A 101 -3.11 2.07 -22.41
C THR A 101 -3.45 1.13 -21.27
N LEU A 102 -4.58 1.33 -20.60
CA LEU A 102 -5.02 0.48 -19.49
C LEU A 102 -5.17 -0.98 -19.94
N ARG A 103 -5.75 -1.21 -21.13
CA ARG A 103 -5.87 -2.55 -21.72
C ARG A 103 -4.50 -3.18 -21.98
N ARG A 104 -3.63 -2.48 -22.67
CA ARG A 104 -2.28 -2.96 -23.01
C ARG A 104 -1.47 -3.27 -21.74
N GLU A 105 -1.54 -2.41 -20.73
CA GLU A 105 -0.83 -2.60 -19.46
C GLU A 105 -1.39 -3.79 -18.67
N CYS A 106 -2.71 -3.95 -18.62
CA CYS A 106 -3.34 -5.12 -18.01
C CYS A 106 -2.86 -6.41 -18.68
N GLU A 107 -2.95 -6.51 -19.99
CA GLU A 107 -2.54 -7.70 -20.75
C GLU A 107 -1.05 -8.02 -20.54
N ARG A 108 -0.23 -6.99 -20.52
CA ARG A 108 1.20 -7.16 -20.24
C ARG A 108 1.48 -7.60 -18.81
N SER A 109 0.72 -7.06 -17.83
CA SER A 109 0.79 -7.49 -16.43
C SER A 109 0.42 -8.97 -16.28
N LEU A 110 -0.65 -9.43 -16.93
CA LEU A 110 -1.04 -10.85 -16.93
C LEU A 110 0.06 -11.75 -17.49
N GLN A 111 0.73 -11.33 -18.57
CA GLN A 111 1.87 -12.06 -19.14
C GLN A 111 3.04 -12.14 -18.15
N ARG A 112 3.40 -11.01 -17.49
CA ARG A 112 4.52 -10.94 -16.53
C ARG A 112 4.24 -11.76 -15.26
N LEU A 113 2.98 -11.74 -14.81
CA LEU A 113 2.49 -12.48 -13.65
C LEU A 113 2.24 -13.96 -13.96
N ASN A 114 2.33 -14.37 -15.24
CA ASN A 114 2.05 -15.73 -15.71
C ASN A 114 0.68 -16.25 -15.24
N THR A 115 -0.36 -15.45 -15.46
CA THR A 115 -1.74 -15.75 -15.04
C THR A 115 -2.73 -15.27 -16.09
N THR A 116 -3.94 -15.84 -16.11
CA THR A 116 -5.01 -15.43 -17.00
C THR A 116 -5.83 -14.25 -16.45
N HIS A 117 -5.78 -14.04 -15.13
CA HIS A 117 -6.49 -12.94 -14.46
C HIS A 117 -5.77 -12.51 -13.17
N VAL A 118 -6.01 -11.28 -12.75
CA VAL A 118 -5.72 -10.79 -11.40
C VAL A 118 -7.01 -10.75 -10.57
N ASP A 119 -6.89 -10.74 -9.25
CA ASP A 119 -8.07 -10.62 -8.38
C ASP A 119 -8.55 -9.18 -8.27
N LEU A 120 -7.64 -8.23 -8.37
CA LEU A 120 -7.95 -6.80 -8.28
C LEU A 120 -7.06 -5.99 -9.23
N LEU A 121 -7.69 -5.19 -10.08
CA LEU A 121 -7.01 -4.25 -10.99
C LEU A 121 -7.35 -2.81 -10.61
N TYR A 122 -6.33 -2.04 -10.27
CA TYR A 122 -6.50 -0.63 -9.93
C TYR A 122 -6.22 0.32 -11.10
N LEU A 123 -7.00 1.41 -11.18
CA LEU A 123 -6.49 2.66 -11.73
C LEU A 123 -5.43 3.19 -10.77
N HIS A 124 -4.18 3.37 -11.24
CA HIS A 124 -3.05 3.72 -10.36
C HIS A 124 -3.13 5.15 -9.82
N ALA A 125 -3.55 6.06 -10.68
CA ALA A 125 -3.82 7.47 -10.35
C ALA A 125 -4.70 8.08 -11.45
N PRO A 126 -5.40 9.20 -11.17
CA PRO A 126 -6.08 9.94 -12.21
C PRO A 126 -5.07 10.53 -13.20
N ASP A 127 -5.44 10.51 -14.48
CA ASP A 127 -4.73 11.20 -15.55
C ASP A 127 -5.41 12.56 -15.76
N PRO A 128 -4.71 13.70 -15.67
CA PRO A 128 -5.33 15.01 -15.83
C PRO A 128 -5.91 15.24 -17.23
N ASP A 129 -5.44 14.49 -18.24
CA ASP A 129 -5.85 14.62 -19.63
C ASP A 129 -6.95 13.63 -20.05
N VAL A 130 -7.39 12.76 -19.13
CA VAL A 130 -8.39 11.71 -19.40
C VAL A 130 -9.51 11.76 -18.36
N PRO A 131 -10.77 11.92 -18.77
CA PRO A 131 -11.89 11.85 -17.85
C PRO A 131 -11.89 10.52 -17.08
N VAL A 132 -12.06 10.58 -15.77
CA VAL A 132 -12.06 9.38 -14.89
C VAL A 132 -13.11 8.35 -15.35
N ALA A 133 -14.24 8.80 -15.89
CA ALA A 133 -15.29 7.94 -16.45
C ALA A 133 -14.80 7.06 -17.62
N GLU A 134 -13.93 7.60 -18.50
CA GLU A 134 -13.35 6.83 -19.61
C GLU A 134 -12.42 5.73 -19.09
N SER A 135 -11.59 6.06 -18.11
CA SER A 135 -10.70 5.10 -17.44
C SER A 135 -11.50 4.02 -16.72
N ALA A 136 -12.59 4.40 -16.03
CA ALA A 136 -13.51 3.48 -15.37
C ALA A 136 -14.19 2.52 -16.36
N GLY A 137 -14.69 3.04 -17.49
CA GLY A 137 -15.26 2.24 -18.57
C GLY A 137 -14.28 1.21 -19.15
N ALA A 138 -13.01 1.59 -19.31
CA ALA A 138 -11.96 0.68 -19.75
C ALA A 138 -11.71 -0.46 -18.75
N LEU A 139 -11.67 -0.16 -17.45
CA LEU A 139 -11.50 -1.16 -16.40
C LEU A 139 -12.75 -2.05 -16.27
N LYS A 140 -13.96 -1.49 -16.46
CA LYS A 140 -15.20 -2.27 -16.54
C LYS A 140 -15.16 -3.29 -17.67
N ALA A 141 -14.68 -2.91 -18.85
CA ALA A 141 -14.53 -3.84 -19.98
C ALA A 141 -13.56 -4.98 -19.63
N LEU A 142 -12.44 -4.71 -18.93
CA LEU A 142 -11.50 -5.74 -18.48
C LEU A 142 -12.10 -6.66 -17.41
N LEU A 143 -12.98 -6.13 -16.55
CA LEU A 143 -13.77 -6.90 -15.59
C LEU A 143 -14.75 -7.83 -16.32
N ASP A 144 -15.49 -7.33 -17.31
CA ASP A 144 -16.45 -8.11 -18.10
C ASP A 144 -15.78 -9.20 -18.95
N GLU A 145 -14.54 -8.96 -19.38
CA GLU A 145 -13.71 -9.95 -20.07
C GLU A 145 -13.09 -10.99 -19.12
N GLY A 146 -13.27 -10.86 -17.80
CA GLY A 146 -12.71 -11.77 -16.81
C GLY A 146 -11.18 -11.65 -16.63
N LYS A 147 -10.56 -10.55 -17.09
CA LYS A 147 -9.14 -10.29 -16.89
C LYS A 147 -8.82 -9.82 -15.46
N THR A 148 -9.83 -9.36 -14.74
CA THR A 148 -9.79 -9.11 -13.30
C THR A 148 -11.11 -9.55 -12.67
N ARG A 149 -11.08 -9.92 -11.37
CA ARG A 149 -12.29 -10.29 -10.61
C ARG A 149 -12.95 -9.08 -9.95
N ALA A 150 -12.17 -8.03 -9.69
CA ALA A 150 -12.62 -6.80 -9.08
C ALA A 150 -11.82 -5.60 -9.60
N VAL A 151 -12.39 -4.40 -9.48
CA VAL A 151 -11.75 -3.15 -9.89
C VAL A 151 -11.58 -2.24 -8.68
N GLY A 152 -10.46 -1.53 -8.63
CA GLY A 152 -10.14 -0.54 -7.62
C GLY A 152 -9.66 0.78 -8.23
N ALA A 153 -9.54 1.80 -7.39
CA ALA A 153 -8.94 3.08 -7.77
C ALA A 153 -7.98 3.59 -6.69
N SER A 154 -6.90 4.23 -7.10
CA SER A 154 -5.90 4.80 -6.20
C SER A 154 -5.72 6.28 -6.47
N ASN A 155 -5.52 7.08 -5.41
CA ASN A 155 -5.25 8.52 -5.50
C ASN A 155 -6.37 9.36 -6.14
N LEU A 156 -7.63 8.94 -6.04
CA LEU A 156 -8.80 9.70 -6.43
C LEU A 156 -9.39 10.42 -5.21
N ASP A 157 -9.92 11.63 -5.42
CA ASP A 157 -10.78 12.30 -4.45
C ASP A 157 -12.23 11.76 -4.51
N THR A 158 -13.09 12.20 -3.60
CA THR A 158 -14.46 11.68 -3.50
C THR A 158 -15.33 12.01 -4.73
N GLU A 159 -15.14 13.16 -5.37
CA GLU A 159 -15.85 13.51 -6.60
C GLU A 159 -15.44 12.61 -7.78
N GLN A 160 -14.15 12.33 -7.88
CA GLN A 160 -13.61 11.39 -8.87
C GLN A 160 -14.09 9.96 -8.58
N LEU A 161 -14.18 9.55 -7.31
CA LEU A 161 -14.70 8.25 -6.91
C LEU A 161 -16.18 8.10 -7.29
N ASP A 162 -17.01 9.13 -7.11
CA ASP A 162 -18.42 9.11 -7.52
C ASP A 162 -18.54 8.94 -9.05
N ARG A 163 -17.75 9.68 -9.82
CA ARG A 163 -17.72 9.56 -11.28
C ARG A 163 -17.23 8.19 -11.75
N PHE A 164 -16.23 7.64 -11.07
CA PHE A 164 -15.70 6.30 -11.36
C PHE A 164 -16.75 5.23 -11.08
N ALA A 165 -17.39 5.28 -9.90
CA ALA A 165 -18.36 4.29 -9.44
C ALA A 165 -19.66 4.30 -10.28
N ALA A 166 -19.97 5.42 -10.94
CA ALA A 166 -21.09 5.50 -11.87
C ALA A 166 -20.89 4.62 -13.14
N GLU A 167 -19.64 4.42 -13.55
CA GLU A 167 -19.29 3.68 -14.77
C GLU A 167 -18.84 2.23 -14.49
N CYS A 168 -18.19 2.00 -13.34
CA CYS A 168 -17.58 0.73 -13.01
C CYS A 168 -17.82 0.37 -11.54
N PRO A 169 -18.26 -0.86 -11.22
CA PRO A 169 -18.32 -1.32 -9.84
C PRO A 169 -16.96 -1.20 -9.16
N LEU A 170 -16.88 -0.42 -8.07
CA LEU A 170 -15.66 -0.18 -7.34
C LEU A 170 -15.62 -1.07 -6.09
N ALA A 171 -14.59 -1.91 -5.98
CA ALA A 171 -14.42 -2.83 -4.87
C ALA A 171 -13.46 -2.28 -3.80
N ALA A 172 -12.45 -1.51 -4.22
CA ALA A 172 -11.44 -0.99 -3.31
C ALA A 172 -10.91 0.38 -3.72
N VAL A 173 -10.61 1.21 -2.73
CA VAL A 173 -9.88 2.47 -2.87
C VAL A 173 -8.54 2.35 -2.17
N GLN A 174 -7.48 2.85 -2.82
CA GLN A 174 -6.12 2.77 -2.28
C GLN A 174 -5.51 4.17 -2.04
N PRO A 175 -5.77 4.81 -0.89
CA PRO A 175 -5.20 6.10 -0.51
C PRO A 175 -3.94 5.97 0.35
N PRO A 176 -3.10 7.05 0.47
CA PRO A 176 -2.06 7.13 1.50
C PRO A 176 -2.68 7.26 2.88
N TYR A 177 -2.11 6.58 3.87
CA TYR A 177 -2.54 6.74 5.26
C TYR A 177 -1.48 6.24 6.25
N ASN A 178 -1.25 7.03 7.27
CA ASN A 178 -0.43 6.67 8.42
C ASN A 178 -0.75 7.59 9.60
N MET A 179 -0.10 7.40 10.74
CA MET A 179 -0.31 8.22 11.95
C MET A 179 -0.12 9.73 11.75
N LEU A 180 0.69 10.15 10.75
CA LEU A 180 1.01 11.56 10.46
C LEU A 180 0.32 12.10 9.19
N GLN A 181 -0.48 11.28 8.50
CA GLN A 181 -1.25 11.65 7.31
C GLN A 181 -2.62 10.97 7.44
N ARG A 182 -3.60 11.72 7.96
CA ARG A 182 -4.90 11.20 8.39
C ARG A 182 -6.09 11.84 7.68
N GLU A 183 -5.85 12.63 6.66
CA GLU A 183 -6.86 13.43 5.94
C GLU A 183 -8.02 12.57 5.45
N ILE A 184 -7.75 11.34 5.00
CA ILE A 184 -8.77 10.40 4.52
C ILE A 184 -9.84 10.01 5.55
N GLU A 185 -9.59 10.25 6.85
CA GLU A 185 -10.58 10.01 7.90
C GLU A 185 -11.80 10.94 7.78
N GLN A 186 -11.64 12.10 7.13
CA GLN A 186 -12.68 13.12 6.98
C GLN A 186 -13.55 12.90 5.74
N ASP A 187 -13.03 12.26 4.70
CA ASP A 187 -13.68 12.16 3.38
C ASP A 187 -13.69 10.73 2.80
N ILE A 188 -12.54 10.15 2.48
CA ILE A 188 -12.42 8.86 1.77
C ILE A 188 -12.97 7.69 2.61
N LEU A 189 -12.62 7.59 3.90
CA LEU A 189 -13.12 6.49 4.74
C LEU A 189 -14.65 6.56 4.95
N PRO A 190 -15.26 7.73 5.23
CA PRO A 190 -16.72 7.87 5.22
C PRO A 190 -17.34 7.51 3.86
N TRP A 191 -16.71 7.91 2.74
CA TRP A 191 -17.16 7.53 1.40
C TRP A 191 -17.15 6.01 1.20
N CYS A 192 -16.03 5.36 1.50
CA CYS A 192 -15.87 3.91 1.39
C CYS A 192 -16.95 3.15 2.19
N ARG A 193 -17.22 3.56 3.42
CA ARG A 193 -18.26 2.95 4.26
C ARG A 193 -19.65 3.07 3.68
N ARG A 194 -20.01 4.24 3.11
CA ARG A 194 -21.33 4.45 2.50
C ARG A 194 -21.56 3.59 1.26
N HIS A 195 -20.49 3.24 0.56
CA HIS A 195 -20.57 2.53 -0.72
C HIS A 195 -20.17 1.05 -0.65
N ASP A 196 -19.90 0.52 0.57
CA ASP A 196 -19.38 -0.84 0.79
C ASP A 196 -18.11 -1.13 -0.03
N VAL A 197 -17.18 -0.17 -0.05
CA VAL A 197 -15.91 -0.22 -0.76
C VAL A 197 -14.77 -0.37 0.25
N ALA A 198 -13.82 -1.29 -0.02
CA ALA A 198 -12.68 -1.51 0.85
C ALA A 198 -11.69 -0.33 0.81
N ALA A 199 -11.19 0.11 1.97
CA ALA A 199 -10.05 1.00 2.03
C ALA A 199 -8.77 0.19 2.26
N VAL A 200 -7.89 0.16 1.26
CA VAL A 200 -6.58 -0.50 1.27
C VAL A 200 -5.51 0.57 1.31
N VAL A 201 -4.92 0.81 2.47
CA VAL A 201 -4.04 1.98 2.64
C VAL A 201 -2.58 1.68 2.37
N TYR A 202 -1.87 2.63 1.74
CA TYR A 202 -0.44 2.52 1.52
C TYR A 202 0.35 3.50 2.40
N TRP A 203 1.67 3.24 2.58
CA TRP A 203 2.59 3.97 3.44
C TRP A 203 2.26 3.95 4.95
N PRO A 204 1.77 2.88 5.53
CA PRO A 204 1.48 2.84 6.96
C PRO A 204 2.70 3.17 7.82
N LEU A 205 3.91 2.81 7.37
CA LEU A 205 5.18 3.13 8.03
C LEU A 205 5.88 4.37 7.45
N MET A 206 5.20 5.18 6.64
CA MET A 206 5.69 6.46 6.09
C MET A 206 7.15 6.37 5.58
N LYS A 207 7.38 5.52 4.57
CA LYS A 207 8.72 5.25 3.99
C LYS A 207 9.77 4.77 5.02
N GLY A 208 9.31 4.16 6.12
CA GLY A 208 10.17 3.65 7.20
C GLY A 208 10.43 4.65 8.33
N LEU A 209 9.90 5.86 8.29
CA LEU A 209 9.94 6.81 9.41
C LEU A 209 9.32 6.19 10.67
N LEU A 210 8.10 5.68 10.54
CA LEU A 210 7.32 5.08 11.62
C LEU A 210 7.68 3.61 11.91
N ALA A 211 8.78 3.11 11.35
CA ALA A 211 9.27 1.77 11.70
C ALA A 211 10.14 1.75 12.97
N GLY A 212 10.54 2.92 13.49
CA GLY A 212 11.37 3.04 14.68
C GLY A 212 12.84 2.58 14.51
N LYS A 213 13.30 2.36 13.27
CA LYS A 213 14.64 1.84 12.96
C LYS A 213 15.65 2.96 12.63
N LEU A 214 15.19 4.16 12.30
CA LEU A 214 16.05 5.30 11.99
C LEU A 214 16.43 6.03 13.29
N ARG A 215 17.71 6.28 13.47
CA ARG A 215 18.24 7.06 14.61
C ARG A 215 18.19 8.54 14.27
N ARG A 216 18.26 9.42 15.29
CA ARG A 216 18.27 10.88 15.09
C ARG A 216 19.44 11.35 14.21
N ASP A 217 20.59 10.72 14.35
CA ASP A 217 21.82 11.00 13.61
C ASP A 217 21.90 10.24 12.27
N HIS A 218 20.81 9.60 11.85
CA HIS A 218 20.79 8.81 10.62
C HIS A 218 21.15 9.66 9.39
N ARG A 219 22.07 9.13 8.59
CA ARG A 219 22.43 9.71 7.28
C ARG A 219 22.03 8.73 6.18
N PHE A 220 21.25 9.22 5.24
CA PHE A 220 20.87 8.43 4.08
C PHE A 220 22.06 8.20 3.15
N ALA A 221 22.19 7.00 2.63
CA ALA A 221 23.19 6.67 1.63
C ALA A 221 22.95 7.46 0.33
N ALA A 222 24.01 7.66 -0.45
CA ALA A 222 23.88 8.24 -1.78
C ALA A 222 22.88 7.40 -2.63
N GLY A 223 21.96 8.09 -3.29
CA GLY A 223 20.89 7.44 -4.09
C GLY A 223 19.64 7.03 -3.29
N ASP A 224 19.63 7.15 -1.96
CA ASP A 224 18.41 6.95 -1.18
C ASP A 224 17.47 8.15 -1.36
N SER A 225 16.35 7.92 -2.03
CA SER A 225 15.40 8.98 -2.35
C SER A 225 14.74 9.63 -1.12
N ARG A 226 14.82 8.99 0.06
CA ARG A 226 14.22 9.48 1.29
C ARG A 226 14.82 10.79 1.78
N ALA A 227 16.13 11.00 1.55
CA ALA A 227 16.83 12.21 1.96
C ALA A 227 16.19 13.53 1.47
N LYS A 228 15.45 13.50 0.36
CA LYS A 228 14.81 14.68 -0.24
C LYS A 228 13.44 15.03 0.33
N TYR A 229 12.84 14.15 1.14
CA TYR A 229 11.51 14.40 1.68
C TYR A 229 11.58 15.23 2.96
N PRO A 230 10.71 16.27 3.13
CA PRO A 230 10.72 17.17 4.29
C PRO A 230 10.65 16.44 5.63
N MET A 231 9.88 15.37 5.73
CA MET A 231 9.72 14.58 6.94
C MET A 231 11.02 13.98 7.50
N PHE A 232 12.08 13.94 6.70
CA PHE A 232 13.42 13.47 7.09
C PHE A 232 14.43 14.61 7.27
N GLN A 233 14.01 15.88 7.30
CA GLN A 233 14.89 17.04 7.31
C GLN A 233 14.57 18.01 8.46
N GLY A 234 15.60 18.70 8.94
CA GLY A 234 15.47 19.85 9.84
C GLY A 234 14.66 19.58 11.11
N GLU A 235 13.88 20.57 11.51
CA GLU A 235 13.03 20.49 12.71
C GLU A 235 11.93 19.45 12.59
N GLN A 236 11.37 19.27 11.38
CA GLN A 236 10.33 18.24 11.16
C GLN A 236 10.88 16.84 11.45
N TRP A 237 12.14 16.58 11.08
CA TRP A 237 12.81 15.33 11.44
C TRP A 237 12.92 15.17 12.96
N GLN A 238 13.31 16.22 13.69
CA GLN A 238 13.45 16.14 15.16
C GLN A 238 12.09 15.87 15.82
N ARG A 239 11.05 16.61 15.45
CA ARG A 239 9.68 16.38 15.95
C ARG A 239 9.15 14.96 15.63
N ASN A 240 9.47 14.46 14.45
CA ASN A 240 9.12 13.09 14.09
C ASN A 240 9.87 12.04 14.91
N GLN A 241 11.15 12.30 15.25
CA GLN A 241 11.91 11.42 16.13
C GLN A 241 11.37 11.45 17.57
N ASP A 242 10.95 12.61 18.09
CA ASP A 242 10.31 12.71 19.42
C ASP A 242 9.03 11.86 19.45
N PHE A 243 8.20 11.94 18.41
CA PHE A 243 7.01 11.11 18.29
C PHE A 243 7.34 9.62 18.21
N VAL A 244 8.32 9.23 17.40
CA VAL A 244 8.78 7.83 17.30
C VAL A 244 9.34 7.32 18.63
N ASP A 245 10.03 8.17 19.42
CA ASP A 245 10.54 7.81 20.75
C ASP A 245 9.37 7.50 21.72
N ARG A 246 8.28 8.29 21.69
CA ARG A 246 7.06 8.01 22.45
C ARG A 246 6.43 6.68 22.02
N LEU A 247 6.34 6.42 20.72
CA LEU A 247 5.84 5.14 20.21
C LEU A 247 6.73 3.96 20.65
N ARG A 248 8.04 4.16 20.76
CA ARG A 248 8.99 3.15 21.22
C ARG A 248 8.76 2.77 22.68
N GLU A 249 8.51 3.75 23.55
CA GLU A 249 8.15 3.51 24.96
C GLU A 249 6.86 2.68 25.06
N ILE A 250 5.82 3.05 24.29
CA ILE A 250 4.55 2.33 24.29
C ILE A 250 4.72 0.89 23.79
N ALA A 251 5.43 0.70 22.68
CA ALA A 251 5.65 -0.62 22.10
C ALA A 251 6.49 -1.53 23.02
N ALA A 252 7.55 -0.97 23.64
CA ALA A 252 8.44 -1.70 24.55
C ALA A 252 7.71 -2.24 25.79
N ALA A 253 6.73 -1.52 26.34
CA ALA A 253 5.89 -1.98 27.43
C ALA A 253 5.15 -3.29 27.14
N HIS A 254 4.92 -3.59 25.83
CA HIS A 254 4.28 -4.80 25.34
C HIS A 254 5.26 -5.80 24.70
N GLN A 255 6.57 -5.59 24.84
CA GLN A 255 7.62 -6.39 24.19
C GLN A 255 7.43 -6.46 22.65
N ARG A 256 6.98 -5.35 22.04
CA ARG A 256 6.73 -5.19 20.63
C ARG A 256 7.60 -4.10 20.02
N THR A 257 7.69 -4.11 18.69
CA THR A 257 8.40 -3.06 17.95
C THR A 257 7.48 -1.90 17.60
N VAL A 258 8.06 -0.74 17.29
CA VAL A 258 7.32 0.42 16.79
C VAL A 258 6.57 0.06 15.50
N ALA A 259 7.20 -0.68 14.59
CA ALA A 259 6.55 -1.11 13.35
C ALA A 259 5.30 -1.97 13.63
N GLN A 260 5.36 -2.89 14.59
CA GLN A 260 4.21 -3.68 15.01
C GLN A 260 3.10 -2.81 15.62
N LEU A 261 3.45 -1.84 16.48
CA LEU A 261 2.49 -0.91 17.08
C LEU A 261 1.76 -0.10 16.00
N VAL A 262 2.52 0.52 15.10
CA VAL A 262 1.98 1.38 14.05
C VAL A 262 1.09 0.59 13.08
N VAL A 263 1.51 -0.59 12.66
CA VAL A 263 0.71 -1.44 11.78
C VAL A 263 -0.53 -1.97 12.51
N ALA A 264 -0.40 -2.40 13.78
CA ALA A 264 -1.54 -2.84 14.59
C ALA A 264 -2.57 -1.70 14.79
N TRP A 265 -2.12 -0.48 15.01
CA TRP A 265 -2.98 0.71 15.09
C TRP A 265 -3.67 0.96 13.75
N THR A 266 -2.91 0.98 12.65
CA THR A 266 -3.44 1.25 11.30
C THR A 266 -4.54 0.27 10.90
N ILE A 267 -4.28 -1.03 11.00
CA ILE A 267 -5.26 -2.05 10.57
C ILE A 267 -6.49 -2.15 11.49
N ARG A 268 -6.52 -1.43 12.61
CA ARG A 268 -7.64 -1.39 13.55
C ARG A 268 -8.40 -0.07 13.54
N ARG A 269 -7.98 0.86 12.68
CA ARG A 269 -8.79 2.07 12.44
C ARG A 269 -10.07 1.68 11.73
N GLU A 270 -11.15 2.30 12.17
CA GLU A 270 -12.47 2.09 11.58
C GLU A 270 -12.46 2.43 10.09
N GLY A 271 -12.99 1.55 9.26
CA GLY A 271 -13.05 1.73 7.81
C GLY A 271 -11.80 1.24 7.05
N ILE A 272 -10.70 0.90 7.72
CA ILE A 272 -9.52 0.33 7.07
C ILE A 272 -9.70 -1.19 6.89
N THR A 273 -9.61 -1.66 5.65
CA THR A 273 -9.67 -3.09 5.31
C THR A 273 -8.30 -3.74 5.40
N ALA A 274 -7.28 -3.14 4.77
CA ALA A 274 -5.92 -3.65 4.80
C ALA A 274 -4.89 -2.53 4.71
N ALA A 275 -3.67 -2.79 5.21
CA ALA A 275 -2.52 -1.91 5.11
C ALA A 275 -1.39 -2.57 4.32
N LEU A 276 -0.89 -1.89 3.28
CA LEU A 276 0.20 -2.35 2.42
C LEU A 276 1.54 -2.13 3.12
N CYS A 277 2.12 -3.19 3.66
CA CYS A 277 3.44 -3.18 4.28
C CYS A 277 4.50 -3.56 3.24
N GLY A 278 5.36 -2.61 2.90
CA GLY A 278 6.50 -2.86 2.02
C GLY A 278 7.69 -3.44 2.78
N ALA A 279 8.35 -4.46 2.20
CA ALA A 279 9.53 -5.07 2.77
C ALA A 279 10.58 -5.42 1.69
N LYS A 280 11.86 -5.40 2.07
CA LYS A 280 13.00 -5.82 1.22
C LYS A 280 13.64 -7.12 1.72
N ARG A 281 13.29 -7.55 2.93
CA ARG A 281 13.83 -8.72 3.63
C ARG A 281 12.72 -9.45 4.35
N ALA A 282 12.83 -10.78 4.44
CA ALA A 282 11.85 -11.65 5.08
C ALA A 282 11.49 -11.19 6.50
N HIS A 283 12.48 -10.92 7.35
CA HIS A 283 12.23 -10.49 8.73
C HIS A 283 11.41 -9.19 8.85
N GLN A 284 11.42 -8.32 7.83
CA GLN A 284 10.64 -7.07 7.85
C GLN A 284 9.15 -7.34 7.65
N ILE A 285 8.81 -8.23 6.72
CA ILE A 285 7.40 -8.57 6.49
C ILE A 285 6.87 -9.47 7.60
N GLU A 286 7.67 -10.38 8.16
CA GLU A 286 7.34 -11.18 9.33
C GLU A 286 7.05 -10.28 10.54
N GLU A 287 7.90 -9.26 10.79
CA GLU A 287 7.71 -8.26 11.84
C GLU A 287 6.36 -7.55 11.71
N THR A 288 6.02 -7.07 10.52
CA THR A 288 4.74 -6.36 10.29
C THR A 288 3.53 -7.29 10.26
N ALA A 289 3.67 -8.51 9.74
CA ALA A 289 2.62 -9.52 9.76
C ALA A 289 2.18 -9.88 11.19
N ALA A 290 3.12 -9.94 12.14
CA ALA A 290 2.83 -10.22 13.54
C ALA A 290 1.88 -9.19 14.19
N ALA A 291 1.74 -7.99 13.62
CA ALA A 291 0.78 -6.98 14.06
C ALA A 291 -0.69 -7.43 13.88
N MET A 292 -0.97 -8.36 12.98
CA MET A 292 -2.32 -8.92 12.79
C MET A 292 -2.87 -9.60 14.05
N GLN A 293 -1.97 -10.18 14.86
CA GLN A 293 -2.32 -10.91 16.07
C GLN A 293 -2.38 -10.02 17.32
N TRP A 294 -1.90 -8.77 17.25
CA TRP A 294 -1.88 -7.89 18.41
C TRP A 294 -3.14 -7.02 18.48
N GLN A 295 -4.01 -7.32 19.44
CA GLN A 295 -5.14 -6.47 19.81
C GLN A 295 -4.64 -5.38 20.75
N LEU A 296 -4.75 -4.12 20.33
CA LEU A 296 -4.43 -2.97 21.20
C LEU A 296 -5.54 -2.80 22.22
N ASP A 297 -5.20 -2.91 23.52
CA ASP A 297 -6.12 -2.59 24.59
C ASP A 297 -6.43 -1.09 24.64
N GLU A 298 -7.40 -0.71 25.45
CA GLU A 298 -7.89 0.67 25.56
C GLU A 298 -6.79 1.61 26.10
N GLU A 299 -5.99 1.14 27.06
CA GLU A 299 -4.89 1.92 27.63
C GLU A 299 -3.81 2.21 26.58
N THR A 300 -3.42 1.21 25.82
CA THR A 300 -2.45 1.36 24.72
C THR A 300 -2.97 2.33 23.66
N ARG A 301 -4.24 2.21 23.26
CA ARG A 301 -4.87 3.14 22.32
C ARG A 301 -4.87 4.57 22.84
N ALA A 302 -5.25 4.77 24.09
CA ALA A 302 -5.26 6.10 24.71
C ALA A 302 -3.87 6.75 24.75
N LYS A 303 -2.80 5.95 25.03
CA LYS A 303 -1.41 6.44 25.00
C LYS A 303 -0.97 6.83 23.58
N VAL A 304 -1.35 6.06 22.57
CA VAL A 304 -1.06 6.40 21.17
C VAL A 304 -1.81 7.67 20.77
N ASP A 305 -3.09 7.78 21.10
CA ASP A 305 -3.90 8.96 20.77
C ASP A 305 -3.39 10.21 21.49
N GLN A 306 -2.86 10.07 22.72
CA GLN A 306 -2.19 11.17 23.43
C GLN A 306 -0.92 11.61 22.69
N ALA A 307 -0.05 10.66 22.30
CA ALA A 307 1.17 10.97 21.55
C ALA A 307 0.86 11.67 20.20
N LEU A 308 -0.22 11.27 19.53
CA LEU A 308 -0.69 11.92 18.30
C LEU A 308 -1.11 13.37 18.55
N ARG A 309 -1.93 13.63 19.59
CA ARG A 309 -2.36 15.01 19.96
C ARG A 309 -1.15 15.90 20.31
N GLU A 310 -0.20 15.37 21.07
CA GLU A 310 1.03 16.11 21.43
C GLU A 310 1.83 16.48 20.17
N ARG A 311 1.91 15.56 19.20
CA ARG A 311 2.60 15.79 17.93
C ARG A 311 1.88 16.83 17.04
N GLU A 312 0.53 16.75 16.96
CA GLU A 312 -0.30 17.71 16.21
C GLU A 312 -0.16 19.13 16.80
N ALA A 313 -0.15 19.27 18.15
CA ALA A 313 0.03 20.55 18.81
C ALA A 313 1.41 21.20 18.48
N GLN A 314 2.46 20.41 18.27
CA GLN A 314 3.77 20.89 17.87
C GLN A 314 3.83 21.33 16.38
N GLU A 315 2.89 20.95 15.53
CA GLU A 315 2.80 21.43 14.15
C GLU A 315 2.09 22.79 14.04
N ALA A 316 1.19 23.05 14.99
CA ALA A 316 0.40 24.29 15.03
C ALA A 316 1.16 25.47 15.69
N SER A 317 2.31 25.20 16.35
CA SER A 317 3.17 26.17 17.02
C SER A 317 4.30 26.64 16.12
#